data_490210f52159aeecc100d6826efaf54b
#
_entry.id   490210f52159aeecc100d6826efaf54b
#
_cell.length_a   1.000
_cell.length_b   1.000
_cell.length_c   1.000
_cell.angle_alpha   90.00
_cell.angle_beta   90.00
_cell.angle_gamma   90.00
#
_symmetry.space_group_name_H-M   'P 1'
#
loop_
_entity.id
_entity.type
_entity.pdbx_description
1 polymer ?
#
loop_
_entity_poly.entity_id
_entity_poly.type
_entity_poly.pdbx_seq_one_letter_code
_entity_poly.pdbx_strand_id
1 'polypeptide(L)'
;MSTVELTAQPMEQIMIRETEAVAAAVGTFAIEATNVNIFYGPFRAVKNVNLQIQRNKITALIGPSGCGKSTMLRAFNRMNDLVSTARLEGEVLFHGRNLYTRDVDPVEVRRKIGMVFQKPNPFPKSIYENVLWGAKINGFKGKADELVEQSLRQAALWDEVKDKLKQSGLSLSGGQQQRLCIARTIATRPEIILMDEPCSALDPIATLKIEDLMRELVEKYTIIIVTHNMQQAARVSDYTAFFNMEQDRAGYLVEYDDTRHIFTNPKDPRTEDYVTGRFG
;
A
#
# COMPACT_ATOMS: atom_id res chain seq x y z
N MET A 1 -25.59 55.89 -15.83
CA MET A 1 -25.92 54.71 -14.99
C MET A 1 -25.69 53.47 -15.87
N SER A 2 -24.56 52.83 -15.68
CA SER A 2 -24.18 51.64 -16.46
C SER A 2 -24.35 50.41 -15.54
N THR A 3 -25.31 49.59 -15.86
CA THR A 3 -25.61 48.30 -15.19
C THR A 3 -24.57 47.26 -15.62
N VAL A 4 -23.76 46.82 -14.71
CA VAL A 4 -22.85 45.68 -14.90
C VAL A 4 -23.68 44.40 -14.72
N GLU A 5 -23.98 43.70 -15.81
CA GLU A 5 -24.52 42.35 -15.76
C GLU A 5 -23.46 41.38 -15.27
N LEU A 6 -23.62 40.88 -14.06
CA LEU A 6 -22.91 39.74 -13.55
C LEU A 6 -23.49 38.47 -14.19
N THR A 7 -22.86 37.97 -15.25
CA THR A 7 -23.18 36.65 -15.79
C THR A 7 -22.74 35.56 -14.84
N ALA A 8 -23.68 34.93 -14.14
CA ALA A 8 -23.46 33.73 -13.35
C ALA A 8 -22.98 32.60 -14.27
N GLN A 9 -21.76 32.11 -14.04
CA GLN A 9 -21.29 30.92 -14.77
C GLN A 9 -22.13 29.70 -14.34
N PRO A 10 -22.47 28.79 -15.27
CA PRO A 10 -23.22 27.58 -14.94
C PRO A 10 -22.47 26.73 -13.90
N MET A 11 -23.18 26.22 -12.89
CA MET A 11 -22.62 25.39 -11.81
C MET A 11 -21.81 24.20 -12.34
N GLU A 12 -22.15 23.69 -13.50
CA GLU A 12 -21.46 22.60 -14.21
C GLU A 12 -20.03 22.98 -14.62
N GLN A 13 -19.80 24.23 -15.06
CA GLN A 13 -18.45 24.72 -15.38
C GLN A 13 -17.59 24.98 -14.14
N ILE A 14 -18.22 25.33 -13.02
CA ILE A 14 -17.51 25.49 -11.73
C ILE A 14 -17.08 24.10 -11.23
N MET A 15 -17.98 23.10 -11.27
CA MET A 15 -17.66 21.73 -10.88
C MET A 15 -16.58 21.09 -11.78
N ILE A 16 -16.62 21.34 -13.09
CA ILE A 16 -15.58 20.84 -14.01
C ILE A 16 -14.23 21.49 -13.70
N ARG A 17 -14.18 22.81 -13.48
CA ARG A 17 -12.94 23.52 -13.10
C ARG A 17 -12.40 23.10 -11.73
N GLU A 18 -13.27 22.86 -10.75
CA GLU A 18 -12.83 22.32 -9.44
C GLU A 18 -12.32 20.90 -9.58
N THR A 19 -12.94 20.06 -10.41
CA THR A 19 -12.48 18.69 -10.70
C THR A 19 -11.16 18.71 -11.46
N GLU A 20 -10.98 19.58 -12.44
CA GLU A 20 -9.73 19.76 -13.19
C GLU A 20 -8.63 20.38 -12.34
N ALA A 21 -8.94 21.34 -11.46
CA ALA A 21 -7.98 21.92 -10.52
C ALA A 21 -7.54 20.92 -9.45
N VAL A 22 -8.44 20.05 -8.97
CA VAL A 22 -8.10 18.94 -8.07
C VAL A 22 -7.28 17.89 -8.82
N ALA A 23 -7.61 17.56 -10.07
CA ALA A 23 -6.83 16.64 -10.90
C ALA A 23 -5.43 17.20 -11.25
N ALA A 24 -5.29 18.51 -11.48
CA ALA A 24 -4.01 19.18 -11.72
C ALA A 24 -3.17 19.33 -10.43
N ALA A 25 -3.80 19.42 -9.26
CA ALA A 25 -3.12 19.43 -7.95
C ALA A 25 -2.72 18.02 -7.47
N VAL A 26 -3.30 16.97 -8.04
CA VAL A 26 -2.94 15.56 -7.76
C VAL A 26 -1.74 15.20 -8.62
N GLY A 27 -0.53 15.32 -8.07
CA GLY A 27 0.72 14.95 -8.75
C GLY A 27 0.70 13.51 -9.28
N THR A 28 1.59 13.23 -10.21
CA THR A 28 1.76 11.90 -10.85
C THR A 28 2.07 10.80 -9.82
N PHE A 29 2.68 11.19 -8.69
CA PHE A 29 3.10 10.27 -7.65
C PHE A 29 2.09 10.21 -6.49
N ALA A 30 1.89 9.01 -5.96
CA ALA A 30 1.07 8.78 -4.77
C ALA A 30 1.85 9.04 -3.48
N ILE A 31 3.13 8.67 -3.47
CA ILE A 31 4.08 8.93 -2.38
C ILE A 31 5.42 9.32 -3.00
N GLU A 32 6.10 10.28 -2.37
CA GLU A 32 7.47 10.66 -2.71
C GLU A 32 8.32 10.59 -1.44
N ALA A 33 9.37 9.80 -1.48
CA ALA A 33 10.37 9.71 -0.42
C ALA A 33 11.66 10.38 -0.88
N THR A 34 12.20 11.30 -0.08
CA THR A 34 13.43 12.05 -0.39
C THR A 34 14.41 11.96 0.76
N ASN A 35 15.61 11.44 0.46
CA ASN A 35 16.71 11.26 1.41
C ASN A 35 16.30 10.56 2.71
N VAL A 36 15.42 9.54 2.60
CA VAL A 36 14.85 8.86 3.76
C VAL A 36 15.90 7.97 4.42
N ASN A 37 16.12 8.23 5.72
CA ASN A 37 16.90 7.39 6.61
C ASN A 37 16.02 6.94 7.78
N ILE A 38 16.04 5.67 8.14
CA ILE A 38 15.22 5.12 9.23
C ILE A 38 16.13 4.44 10.24
N PHE A 39 15.95 4.77 11.52
CA PHE A 39 16.74 4.27 12.62
C PHE A 39 15.86 3.57 13.65
N TYR A 40 16.42 2.56 14.30
CA TYR A 40 15.91 1.93 15.52
C TYR A 40 16.98 2.07 16.62
N GLY A 41 16.82 3.04 17.51
CA GLY A 41 17.89 3.45 18.41
C GLY A 41 19.13 3.91 17.63
N PRO A 42 20.33 3.32 17.89
CA PRO A 42 21.55 3.64 17.17
C PRO A 42 21.67 2.96 15.80
N PHE A 43 20.87 1.92 15.54
CA PHE A 43 20.95 1.14 14.30
C PHE A 43 20.21 1.84 13.16
N ARG A 44 20.91 2.11 12.05
CA ARG A 44 20.32 2.62 10.83
C ARG A 44 19.84 1.45 9.97
N ALA A 45 18.51 1.26 9.88
CA ALA A 45 17.89 0.18 9.13
C ALA A 45 17.72 0.49 7.65
N VAL A 46 17.50 1.78 7.30
CA VAL A 46 17.37 2.24 5.92
C VAL A 46 18.20 3.50 5.72
N LYS A 47 18.88 3.61 4.57
CA LYS A 47 19.87 4.64 4.28
C LYS A 47 19.55 5.34 2.96
N ASN A 48 19.34 6.64 3.04
CA ASN A 48 19.34 7.58 1.91
C ASN A 48 18.44 7.17 0.73
N VAL A 49 17.23 6.72 1.02
CA VAL A 49 16.29 6.25 -0.01
C VAL A 49 15.57 7.43 -0.65
N ASN A 50 15.63 7.47 -2.00
CA ASN A 50 14.83 8.35 -2.85
C ASN A 50 13.95 7.48 -3.72
N LEU A 51 12.61 7.60 -3.59
CA LEU A 51 11.65 6.72 -4.24
C LEU A 51 10.34 7.47 -4.52
N GLN A 52 9.85 7.39 -5.75
CA GLN A 52 8.61 7.99 -6.19
C GLN A 52 7.62 6.90 -6.62
N ILE A 53 6.55 6.73 -5.88
CA ILE A 53 5.53 5.71 -6.12
C ILE A 53 4.48 6.26 -7.09
N GLN A 54 4.34 5.63 -8.23
CA GLN A 54 3.35 5.98 -9.25
C GLN A 54 1.92 5.73 -8.74
N ARG A 55 1.02 6.67 -9.03
CA ARG A 55 -0.40 6.55 -8.66
C ARG A 55 -1.11 5.48 -9.49
N ASN A 56 -2.02 4.73 -8.85
CA ASN A 56 -2.79 3.64 -9.48
C ASN A 56 -1.91 2.63 -10.24
N LYS A 57 -0.79 2.28 -9.63
CA LYS A 57 0.15 1.28 -10.09
C LYS A 57 0.52 0.35 -8.94
N ILE A 58 1.00 -0.84 -9.29
CA ILE A 58 1.58 -1.78 -8.33
C ILE A 58 3.09 -1.59 -8.35
N THR A 59 3.66 -1.19 -7.21
CA THR A 59 5.11 -1.13 -7.01
C THR A 59 5.56 -2.26 -6.09
N ALA A 60 6.46 -3.12 -6.57
CA ALA A 60 7.09 -4.15 -5.75
C ALA A 60 8.40 -3.65 -5.14
N LEU A 61 8.59 -3.90 -3.83
CA LEU A 61 9.88 -3.76 -3.15
C LEU A 61 10.49 -5.15 -3.01
N ILE A 62 11.59 -5.41 -3.70
CA ILE A 62 12.30 -6.70 -3.70
C ILE A 62 13.71 -6.55 -3.10
N GLY A 63 14.34 -7.66 -2.75
CA GLY A 63 15.71 -7.69 -2.20
C GLY A 63 15.88 -8.74 -1.10
N PRO A 64 17.10 -8.97 -0.61
CA PRO A 64 17.40 -9.97 0.40
C PRO A 64 16.69 -9.70 1.73
N SER A 65 16.56 -10.76 2.55
CA SER A 65 15.97 -10.61 3.89
C SER A 65 16.80 -9.67 4.75
N GLY A 66 16.12 -8.78 5.50
CA GLY A 66 16.78 -7.82 6.38
C GLY A 66 17.28 -6.52 5.71
N CYS A 67 17.14 -6.34 4.38
CA CYS A 67 17.56 -5.10 3.70
C CYS A 67 16.58 -3.92 3.85
N GLY A 68 15.68 -3.94 4.82
CA GLY A 68 14.86 -2.77 5.18
C GLY A 68 13.56 -2.57 4.38
N LYS A 69 13.16 -3.47 3.48
CA LYS A 69 11.93 -3.35 2.66
C LYS A 69 10.66 -3.09 3.50
N SER A 70 10.40 -3.95 4.47
CA SER A 70 9.23 -3.79 5.36
C SER A 70 9.36 -2.54 6.24
N THR A 71 10.57 -2.14 6.61
CA THR A 71 10.83 -0.89 7.33
C THR A 71 10.47 0.31 6.46
N MET A 72 10.88 0.31 5.18
CA MET A 72 10.52 1.36 4.23
C MET A 72 9.02 1.35 3.93
N LEU A 73 8.41 0.17 3.72
CA LEU A 73 6.97 0.05 3.53
C LEU A 73 6.18 0.68 4.68
N ARG A 74 6.56 0.37 5.93
CA ARG A 74 5.92 0.88 7.16
C ARG A 74 6.17 2.36 7.40
N ALA A 75 7.17 2.95 6.77
CA ALA A 75 7.39 4.40 6.81
C ALA A 75 6.29 5.16 6.05
N PHE A 76 5.74 4.60 4.99
CA PHE A 76 4.71 5.25 4.20
C PHE A 76 3.39 5.48 4.96
N ASN A 77 3.10 4.69 6.01
CA ASN A 77 1.91 4.88 6.85
C ASN A 77 2.23 5.13 8.32
N ARG A 78 3.48 5.47 8.65
CA ARG A 78 3.92 5.76 10.01
C ARG A 78 3.75 4.61 11.01
N MET A 79 3.74 3.35 10.52
CA MET A 79 3.67 2.18 11.40
C MET A 79 4.96 2.00 12.22
N ASN A 80 6.11 2.53 11.75
CA ASN A 80 7.35 2.52 12.52
C ASN A 80 7.23 3.34 13.82
N ASP A 81 6.35 4.33 13.91
CA ASP A 81 6.11 5.13 15.12
C ASP A 81 5.61 4.30 16.31
N LEU A 82 5.12 3.09 16.07
CA LEU A 82 4.73 2.16 17.15
C LEU A 82 5.94 1.55 17.86
N VAL A 83 7.14 1.71 17.32
CA VAL A 83 8.40 1.34 17.96
C VAL A 83 9.00 2.60 18.55
N SER A 84 9.06 2.70 19.87
CA SER A 84 9.46 3.92 20.59
C SER A 84 10.88 4.42 20.26
N THR A 85 11.75 3.54 19.76
CA THR A 85 13.11 3.88 19.35
C THR A 85 13.24 4.21 17.86
N ALA A 86 12.13 4.13 17.10
CA ALA A 86 12.15 4.43 15.68
C ALA A 86 12.22 5.94 15.43
N ARG A 87 13.06 6.31 14.45
CA ARG A 87 13.22 7.70 13.99
C ARG A 87 13.41 7.71 12.49
N LEU A 88 12.77 8.67 11.82
CA LEU A 88 12.94 8.92 10.40
C LEU A 88 13.56 10.31 10.19
N GLU A 89 14.53 10.37 9.30
CA GLU A 89 15.10 11.59 8.75
C GLU A 89 14.85 11.63 7.24
N GLY A 90 14.77 12.83 6.66
CA GLY A 90 14.33 13.03 5.28
C GLY A 90 12.84 13.32 5.22
N GLU A 91 12.25 13.15 4.06
CA GLU A 91 10.85 13.48 3.82
C GLU A 91 10.08 12.34 3.17
N VAL A 92 8.84 12.16 3.58
CA VAL A 92 7.86 11.27 2.93
C VAL A 92 6.62 12.11 2.64
N LEU A 93 6.43 12.46 1.37
CA LEU A 93 5.31 13.29 0.94
C LEU A 93 4.15 12.44 0.47
N PHE A 94 2.95 12.78 0.92
CA PHE A 94 1.68 12.27 0.43
C PHE A 94 0.80 13.48 0.09
N HIS A 95 0.37 13.60 -1.17
CA HIS A 95 -0.27 14.81 -1.69
C HIS A 95 0.54 16.09 -1.43
N GLY A 96 1.86 16.02 -1.58
CA GLY A 96 2.77 17.16 -1.37
C GLY A 96 2.96 17.56 0.09
N ARG A 97 2.34 16.87 1.06
CA ARG A 97 2.49 17.14 2.50
C ARG A 97 3.38 16.08 3.15
N ASN A 98 4.38 16.52 3.88
CA ASN A 98 5.26 15.61 4.60
C ASN A 98 4.50 14.92 5.75
N LEU A 99 4.46 13.58 5.71
CA LEU A 99 3.74 12.76 6.68
C LEU A 99 4.33 12.84 8.10
N TYR A 100 5.58 13.29 8.26
CA TYR A 100 6.30 13.30 9.53
C TYR A 100 6.36 14.67 10.20
N THR A 101 5.61 15.66 9.71
CA THR A 101 5.45 16.94 10.41
C THR A 101 4.55 16.78 11.65
N ARG A 102 4.76 17.65 12.65
CA ARG A 102 4.09 17.55 13.97
C ARG A 102 2.57 17.74 13.91
N ASP A 103 2.08 18.42 12.89
CA ASP A 103 0.67 18.72 12.63
C ASP A 103 -0.06 17.61 11.86
N VAL A 104 0.61 16.53 11.48
CA VAL A 104 0.01 15.38 10.80
C VAL A 104 -0.33 14.30 11.82
N ASP A 105 -1.63 13.97 11.92
CA ASP A 105 -2.11 12.88 12.76
C ASP A 105 -1.80 11.50 12.13
N PRO A 106 -1.03 10.63 12.81
CA PRO A 106 -0.74 9.27 12.31
C PRO A 106 -1.98 8.40 12.09
N VAL A 107 -3.07 8.67 12.81
CA VAL A 107 -4.34 7.91 12.64
C VAL A 107 -4.96 8.22 11.29
N GLU A 108 -4.99 9.51 10.91
CA GLU A 108 -5.47 9.93 9.59
C GLU A 108 -4.59 9.38 8.45
N VAL A 109 -3.26 9.36 8.65
CA VAL A 109 -2.34 8.74 7.68
C VAL A 109 -2.70 7.26 7.47
N ARG A 110 -2.88 6.49 8.55
CA ARG A 110 -3.20 5.04 8.49
C ARG A 110 -4.59 4.77 7.93
N ARG A 111 -5.51 5.72 8.04
CA ARG A 111 -6.81 5.65 7.38
C ARG A 111 -6.70 5.77 5.87
N LYS A 112 -5.84 6.66 5.38
CA LYS A 112 -5.60 6.91 3.95
C LYS A 112 -4.66 5.91 3.31
N ILE A 113 -3.72 5.36 4.08
CA ILE A 113 -2.70 4.42 3.64
C ILE A 113 -2.86 3.14 4.48
N GLY A 114 -3.71 2.24 3.99
CA GLY A 114 -4.05 0.99 4.66
C GLY A 114 -2.91 -0.04 4.56
N MET A 115 -2.93 -1.05 5.44
CA MET A 115 -1.90 -2.08 5.48
C MET A 115 -2.47 -3.48 5.62
N VAL A 116 -1.94 -4.39 4.84
CA VAL A 116 -2.13 -5.84 4.92
C VAL A 116 -0.81 -6.46 5.35
N PHE A 117 -0.86 -7.22 6.45
CA PHE A 117 0.34 -7.81 7.07
C PHE A 117 0.68 -9.18 6.48
N GLN A 118 1.91 -9.60 6.67
CA GLN A 118 2.44 -10.89 6.23
C GLN A 118 1.63 -12.07 6.79
N LYS A 119 1.35 -12.06 8.10
CA LYS A 119 0.46 -13.04 8.71
C LYS A 119 -0.95 -12.49 8.75
N PRO A 120 -1.94 -13.23 8.23
CA PRO A 120 -3.34 -12.84 8.42
C PRO A 120 -3.63 -12.59 9.89
N ASN A 121 -4.30 -11.47 10.16
CA ASN A 121 -4.61 -11.05 11.53
C ASN A 121 -6.07 -10.63 11.68
N PRO A 122 -7.03 -11.51 11.33
CA PRO A 122 -8.44 -11.20 11.57
C PRO A 122 -8.69 -10.99 13.08
N PHE A 123 -9.57 -10.06 13.40
CA PHE A 123 -10.00 -9.86 14.77
C PHE A 123 -10.76 -11.10 15.27
N PRO A 124 -10.75 -11.41 16.58
CA PRO A 124 -11.57 -12.47 17.19
C PRO A 124 -13.06 -12.07 17.21
N LYS A 125 -13.61 -11.79 16.05
CA LYS A 125 -14.95 -11.30 15.75
C LYS A 125 -15.49 -12.05 14.54
N SER A 126 -16.77 -11.83 14.22
CA SER A 126 -17.39 -12.37 13.02
C SER A 126 -16.72 -11.84 11.74
N ILE A 127 -16.93 -12.53 10.61
CA ILE A 127 -16.50 -12.10 9.28
C ILE A 127 -17.05 -10.70 9.00
N TYR A 128 -18.35 -10.51 9.25
CA TYR A 128 -19.04 -9.23 9.10
C TYR A 128 -18.39 -8.10 9.90
N GLU A 129 -18.17 -8.34 11.19
CA GLU A 129 -17.57 -7.33 12.08
C GLU A 129 -16.11 -7.04 11.73
N ASN A 130 -15.35 -8.01 11.23
CA ASN A 130 -13.99 -7.76 10.76
C ASN A 130 -13.96 -6.72 9.65
N VAL A 131 -14.88 -6.81 8.69
CA VAL A 131 -14.96 -5.85 7.57
C VAL A 131 -15.47 -4.49 8.05
N LEU A 132 -16.55 -4.48 8.83
CA LEU A 132 -17.23 -3.25 9.22
C LEU A 132 -16.45 -2.41 10.25
N TRP A 133 -15.62 -3.04 11.08
CA TRP A 133 -15.01 -2.41 12.26
C TRP A 133 -14.30 -1.10 11.94
N GLY A 134 -13.36 -1.12 10.97
CA GLY A 134 -12.57 0.06 10.60
C GLY A 134 -13.43 1.20 10.07
N ALA A 135 -14.40 0.90 9.23
CA ALA A 135 -15.32 1.90 8.68
C ALA A 135 -16.19 2.52 9.79
N LYS A 136 -16.68 1.70 10.72
CA LYS A 136 -17.55 2.15 11.83
C LYS A 136 -16.83 3.11 12.78
N ILE A 137 -15.60 2.80 13.20
CA ILE A 137 -14.83 3.68 14.10
C ILE A 137 -14.41 4.98 13.41
N ASN A 138 -14.28 4.97 12.06
CA ASN A 138 -14.01 6.16 11.27
C ASN A 138 -15.27 6.94 10.85
N GLY A 139 -16.41 6.67 11.50
CA GLY A 139 -17.63 7.47 11.32
C GLY A 139 -18.43 7.17 10.06
N PHE A 140 -18.32 5.99 9.46
CA PHE A 140 -19.13 5.58 8.32
C PHE A 140 -20.63 5.62 8.66
N LYS A 141 -21.42 6.35 7.87
CA LYS A 141 -22.87 6.57 8.07
C LYS A 141 -23.74 5.90 7.00
N GLY A 142 -23.15 5.14 6.08
CA GLY A 142 -23.87 4.44 5.03
C GLY A 142 -24.49 3.13 5.50
N LYS A 143 -25.05 2.36 4.55
CA LYS A 143 -25.60 1.03 4.83
C LYS A 143 -24.47 0.02 5.04
N ALA A 144 -24.41 -0.52 6.26
CA ALA A 144 -23.34 -1.43 6.68
C ALA A 144 -23.30 -2.72 5.84
N ASP A 145 -24.47 -3.28 5.52
CA ASP A 145 -24.56 -4.53 4.76
C ASP A 145 -24.03 -4.35 3.34
N GLU A 146 -24.35 -3.23 2.69
CA GLU A 146 -23.84 -2.92 1.35
C GLU A 146 -22.33 -2.74 1.35
N LEU A 147 -21.77 -2.06 2.38
CA LEU A 147 -20.32 -1.89 2.51
C LEU A 147 -19.62 -3.24 2.69
N VAL A 148 -20.14 -4.09 3.58
CA VAL A 148 -19.56 -5.41 3.87
C VAL A 148 -19.60 -6.29 2.63
N GLU A 149 -20.75 -6.37 1.96
CA GLU A 149 -20.89 -7.14 0.72
C GLU A 149 -19.90 -6.63 -0.34
N GLN A 150 -19.88 -5.32 -0.61
CA GLN A 150 -19.01 -4.72 -1.61
C GLN A 150 -17.52 -5.00 -1.31
N SER A 151 -17.10 -4.85 -0.05
CA SER A 151 -15.70 -5.09 0.35
C SER A 151 -15.32 -6.56 0.23
N LEU A 152 -16.22 -7.49 0.58
CA LEU A 152 -15.98 -8.92 0.42
C LEU A 152 -15.96 -9.34 -1.05
N ARG A 153 -16.79 -8.73 -1.90
CA ARG A 153 -16.75 -8.95 -3.36
C ARG A 153 -15.43 -8.46 -3.96
N GLN A 154 -15.02 -7.23 -3.60
CA GLN A 154 -13.74 -6.67 -4.03
C GLN A 154 -12.53 -7.49 -3.54
N ALA A 155 -12.65 -8.21 -2.44
CA ALA A 155 -11.64 -9.13 -1.92
C ALA A 155 -11.79 -10.57 -2.46
N ALA A 156 -12.63 -10.80 -3.47
CA ALA A 156 -12.93 -12.10 -4.05
C ALA A 156 -13.29 -13.18 -2.99
N LEU A 157 -14.00 -12.77 -1.92
CA LEU A 157 -14.31 -13.65 -0.79
C LEU A 157 -15.82 -13.84 -0.59
N TRP A 158 -16.67 -12.98 -1.15
CA TRP A 158 -18.12 -12.96 -0.92
C TRP A 158 -18.78 -14.32 -1.10
N ASP A 159 -18.57 -14.96 -2.25
CA ASP A 159 -19.26 -16.22 -2.59
C ASP A 159 -18.87 -17.38 -1.68
N GLU A 160 -17.71 -17.31 -1.04
CA GLU A 160 -17.25 -18.31 -0.07
C GLU A 160 -17.79 -18.09 1.34
N VAL A 161 -18.30 -16.86 1.66
CA VAL A 161 -18.63 -16.51 3.06
C VAL A 161 -20.03 -15.90 3.26
N LYS A 162 -20.77 -15.57 2.18
CA LYS A 162 -22.08 -14.89 2.25
C LYS A 162 -23.09 -15.56 3.20
N ASP A 163 -23.08 -16.90 3.27
CA ASP A 163 -24.01 -17.67 4.11
C ASP A 163 -23.51 -17.88 5.55
N LYS A 164 -22.31 -17.39 5.87
CA LYS A 164 -21.65 -17.57 7.18
C LYS A 164 -21.03 -16.31 7.76
N LEU A 165 -21.54 -15.14 7.39
CA LEU A 165 -21.00 -13.82 7.81
C LEU A 165 -20.92 -13.63 9.32
N LYS A 166 -21.78 -14.32 10.09
CA LYS A 166 -21.79 -14.29 11.57
C LYS A 166 -20.78 -15.22 12.22
N GLN A 167 -20.16 -16.13 11.47
CA GLN A 167 -19.12 -17.01 11.98
C GLN A 167 -17.81 -16.23 12.24
N SER A 168 -16.98 -16.79 13.11
CA SER A 168 -15.68 -16.18 13.44
C SER A 168 -14.78 -16.07 12.22
N GLY A 169 -14.14 -14.92 12.03
CA GLY A 169 -13.11 -14.73 11.01
C GLY A 169 -11.90 -15.67 11.19
N LEU A 170 -11.66 -16.13 12.41
CA LEU A 170 -10.58 -17.07 12.73
C LEU A 170 -10.84 -18.50 12.25
N SER A 171 -12.10 -18.85 11.93
CA SER A 171 -12.45 -20.18 11.40
C SER A 171 -12.17 -20.36 9.90
N LEU A 172 -11.78 -19.30 9.22
CA LEU A 172 -11.46 -19.31 7.80
C LEU A 172 -10.08 -19.95 7.53
N SER A 173 -9.86 -20.47 6.32
CA SER A 173 -8.53 -20.92 5.87
C SER A 173 -7.55 -19.72 5.79
N GLY A 174 -6.24 -19.98 5.77
CA GLY A 174 -5.22 -18.92 5.71
C GLY A 174 -5.43 -17.95 4.54
N GLY A 175 -5.70 -18.45 3.34
CA GLY A 175 -5.98 -17.61 2.16
C GLY A 175 -7.29 -16.83 2.29
N GLN A 176 -8.32 -17.41 2.90
CA GLN A 176 -9.57 -16.70 3.21
C GLN A 176 -9.37 -15.62 4.27
N GLN A 177 -8.58 -15.90 5.32
CA GLN A 177 -8.23 -14.92 6.33
C GLN A 177 -7.47 -13.74 5.73
N GLN A 178 -6.54 -13.99 4.81
CA GLN A 178 -5.80 -12.93 4.13
C GLN A 178 -6.73 -12.06 3.30
N ARG A 179 -7.64 -12.65 2.52
CA ARG A 179 -8.64 -11.90 1.76
C ARG A 179 -9.62 -11.17 2.68
N LEU A 180 -9.94 -11.70 3.86
CA LEU A 180 -10.72 -10.97 4.87
C LEU A 180 -9.97 -9.75 5.40
N CYS A 181 -8.66 -9.84 5.63
CA CYS A 181 -7.84 -8.69 6.02
C CYS A 181 -7.76 -7.65 4.90
N ILE A 182 -7.72 -8.07 3.63
CA ILE A 182 -7.81 -7.15 2.49
C ILE A 182 -9.19 -6.48 2.46
N ALA A 183 -10.30 -7.24 2.59
CA ALA A 183 -11.66 -6.68 2.65
C ALA A 183 -11.81 -5.65 3.78
N ARG A 184 -11.26 -5.94 4.96
CA ARG A 184 -11.21 -5.01 6.10
C ARG A 184 -10.47 -3.71 5.76
N THR A 185 -9.37 -3.80 5.03
CA THR A 185 -8.58 -2.65 4.60
C THR A 185 -9.34 -1.82 3.57
N ILE A 186 -9.94 -2.44 2.57
CA ILE A 186 -10.72 -1.78 1.51
C ILE A 186 -11.95 -1.07 2.09
N ALA A 187 -12.60 -1.64 3.11
CA ALA A 187 -13.80 -1.07 3.74
C ALA A 187 -13.57 0.33 4.32
N THR A 188 -12.33 0.69 4.66
CA THR A 188 -11.97 2.04 5.11
C THR A 188 -11.77 3.03 3.96
N ARG A 189 -11.84 2.55 2.70
CA ARG A 189 -11.62 3.34 1.47
C ARG A 189 -10.29 4.10 1.48
N PRO A 190 -9.17 3.40 1.63
CA PRO A 190 -7.86 4.03 1.57
C PRO A 190 -7.56 4.52 0.15
N GLU A 191 -6.53 5.33 -0.01
CA GLU A 191 -6.00 5.70 -1.34
C GLU A 191 -4.85 4.78 -1.75
N ILE A 192 -4.12 4.26 -0.74
CA ILE A 192 -2.98 3.37 -0.94
C ILE A 192 -3.15 2.12 -0.08
N ILE A 193 -2.79 0.97 -0.62
CA ILE A 193 -2.76 -0.31 0.10
C ILE A 193 -1.31 -0.81 0.14
N LEU A 194 -0.75 -0.90 1.33
CA LEU A 194 0.55 -1.50 1.60
C LEU A 194 0.35 -2.99 1.89
N MET A 195 1.17 -3.85 1.28
CA MET A 195 1.13 -5.30 1.46
C MET A 195 2.51 -5.83 1.82
N ASP A 196 2.69 -6.27 3.07
CA ASP A 196 3.96 -6.82 3.56
C ASP A 196 3.93 -8.34 3.38
N GLU A 197 4.57 -8.87 2.34
CA GLU A 197 4.63 -10.29 1.99
C GLU A 197 3.27 -11.05 2.05
N PRO A 198 2.21 -10.56 1.39
CA PRO A 198 0.84 -11.02 1.62
C PRO A 198 0.59 -12.49 1.25
N CYS A 199 1.49 -13.13 0.52
CA CYS A 199 1.35 -14.51 0.03
C CYS A 199 2.36 -15.50 0.65
N SER A 200 3.26 -15.05 1.55
CA SER A 200 4.38 -15.87 2.03
C SER A 200 3.97 -17.14 2.79
N ALA A 201 2.78 -17.16 3.37
CA ALA A 201 2.25 -18.30 4.14
C ALA A 201 1.09 -19.04 3.43
N LEU A 202 0.88 -18.78 2.13
CA LEU A 202 -0.23 -19.29 1.37
C LEU A 202 0.22 -20.39 0.39
N ASP A 203 -0.71 -21.30 0.09
CA ASP A 203 -0.53 -22.27 -0.98
C ASP A 203 -0.56 -21.60 -2.37
N PRO A 204 -0.10 -22.27 -3.44
CA PRO A 204 -0.02 -21.66 -4.77
C PRO A 204 -1.38 -21.18 -5.32
N ILE A 205 -2.48 -21.89 -5.02
CA ILE A 205 -3.82 -21.53 -5.51
C ILE A 205 -4.31 -20.25 -4.81
N ALA A 206 -4.13 -20.17 -3.50
CA ALA A 206 -4.46 -18.98 -2.72
C ALA A 206 -3.58 -17.78 -3.13
N THR A 207 -2.29 -18.03 -3.44
CA THR A 207 -1.38 -17.00 -3.96
C THR A 207 -1.87 -16.41 -5.27
N LEU A 208 -2.24 -17.22 -6.25
CA LEU A 208 -2.77 -16.75 -7.53
C LEU A 208 -4.03 -15.90 -7.34
N LYS A 209 -4.94 -16.32 -6.46
CA LYS A 209 -6.15 -15.52 -6.15
C LYS A 209 -5.80 -14.12 -5.58
N ILE A 210 -4.76 -14.00 -4.76
CA ILE A 210 -4.31 -12.70 -4.25
C ILE A 210 -3.63 -11.88 -5.35
N GLU A 211 -2.88 -12.52 -6.25
CA GLU A 211 -2.24 -11.84 -7.38
C GLU A 211 -3.29 -11.28 -8.36
N ASP A 212 -4.31 -12.05 -8.71
CA ASP A 212 -5.42 -11.60 -9.54
C ASP A 212 -6.19 -10.44 -8.85
N LEU A 213 -6.45 -10.59 -7.55
CA LEU A 213 -7.09 -9.56 -6.75
C LEU A 213 -6.30 -8.24 -6.75
N MET A 214 -4.97 -8.27 -6.63
CA MET A 214 -4.17 -7.04 -6.71
C MET A 214 -4.32 -6.35 -8.07
N ARG A 215 -4.39 -7.09 -9.17
CA ARG A 215 -4.60 -6.55 -10.52
C ARG A 215 -5.97 -5.90 -10.70
N GLU A 216 -6.99 -6.39 -10.03
CA GLU A 216 -8.31 -5.76 -10.02
C GLU A 216 -8.34 -4.50 -9.13
N LEU A 217 -7.69 -4.57 -7.97
CA LEU A 217 -7.66 -3.48 -7.02
C LEU A 217 -6.89 -2.25 -7.51
N VAL A 218 -5.86 -2.43 -8.34
CA VAL A 218 -5.01 -1.32 -8.83
C VAL A 218 -5.79 -0.32 -9.69
N GLU A 219 -6.92 -0.71 -10.25
CA GLU A 219 -7.80 0.22 -10.98
C GLU A 219 -8.31 1.38 -10.09
N LYS A 220 -8.39 1.14 -8.77
CA LYS A 220 -8.92 2.10 -7.79
C LYS A 220 -7.91 2.54 -6.75
N TYR A 221 -6.90 1.73 -6.49
CA TYR A 221 -5.94 1.93 -5.40
C TYR A 221 -4.51 1.94 -5.94
N THR A 222 -3.64 2.69 -5.31
CA THR A 222 -2.19 2.49 -5.47
C THR A 222 -1.76 1.35 -4.55
N ILE A 223 -0.97 0.41 -5.05
CA ILE A 223 -0.53 -0.76 -4.27
C ILE A 223 0.98 -0.78 -4.16
N ILE A 224 1.49 -0.97 -2.94
CA ILE A 224 2.92 -1.19 -2.70
C ILE A 224 3.05 -2.54 -1.99
N ILE A 225 3.77 -3.47 -2.63
CA ILE A 225 3.96 -4.82 -2.10
C ILE A 225 5.43 -5.06 -1.77
N VAL A 226 5.71 -5.61 -0.59
CA VAL A 226 6.99 -6.27 -0.31
C VAL A 226 6.85 -7.74 -0.64
N THR A 227 7.79 -8.28 -1.38
CA THR A 227 7.86 -9.73 -1.63
C THR A 227 9.32 -10.18 -1.80
N HIS A 228 9.61 -11.39 -1.35
CA HIS A 228 10.85 -12.09 -1.66
C HIS A 228 10.69 -13.05 -2.86
N ASN A 229 9.47 -13.20 -3.39
CA ASN A 229 9.19 -14.03 -4.55
C ASN A 229 9.30 -13.18 -5.83
N MET A 230 10.42 -13.35 -6.56
CA MET A 230 10.70 -12.60 -7.79
C MET A 230 9.69 -12.88 -8.89
N GLN A 231 9.20 -14.14 -8.98
CA GLN A 231 8.17 -14.48 -9.97
C GLN A 231 6.85 -13.75 -9.69
N GLN A 232 6.49 -13.60 -8.41
CA GLN A 232 5.33 -12.81 -8.02
C GLN A 232 5.52 -11.34 -8.41
N ALA A 233 6.65 -10.71 -8.04
CA ALA A 233 6.96 -9.35 -8.41
C ALA A 233 6.86 -9.14 -9.94
N ALA A 234 7.49 -10.02 -10.71
CA ALA A 234 7.46 -9.96 -12.19
C ALA A 234 6.05 -10.09 -12.79
N ARG A 235 5.15 -10.87 -12.13
CA ARG A 235 3.78 -11.06 -12.63
C ARG A 235 2.84 -9.92 -12.28
N VAL A 236 2.95 -9.37 -11.06
CA VAL A 236 1.91 -8.46 -10.55
C VAL A 236 2.28 -6.99 -10.63
N SER A 237 3.55 -6.61 -10.56
CA SER A 237 3.93 -5.21 -10.43
C SER A 237 4.16 -4.51 -11.77
N ASP A 238 3.85 -3.20 -11.80
CA ASP A 238 4.19 -2.30 -12.90
C ASP A 238 5.62 -1.76 -12.72
N TYR A 239 6.00 -1.44 -11.48
CA TYR A 239 7.32 -0.93 -11.11
C TYR A 239 7.95 -1.81 -10.04
N THR A 240 9.27 -1.91 -10.07
CA THR A 240 10.02 -2.69 -9.08
C THR A 240 11.18 -1.87 -8.53
N ALA A 241 11.28 -1.84 -7.20
CA ALA A 241 12.37 -1.22 -6.45
C ALA A 241 13.22 -2.33 -5.81
N PHE A 242 14.47 -2.44 -6.25
CA PHE A 242 15.42 -3.39 -5.68
C PHE A 242 16.20 -2.74 -4.54
N PHE A 243 16.09 -3.34 -3.37
CA PHE A 243 16.82 -2.97 -2.16
C PHE A 243 17.95 -3.96 -1.91
N ASN A 244 19.09 -3.45 -1.47
CA ASN A 244 20.19 -4.25 -0.97
C ASN A 244 20.67 -3.68 0.38
N MET A 245 21.64 -4.32 1.02
CA MET A 245 22.24 -3.85 2.28
C MET A 245 23.75 -3.88 2.19
N GLU A 246 24.41 -2.97 2.90
CA GLU A 246 25.85 -2.92 3.07
C GLU A 246 26.31 -3.77 4.27
N GLN A 247 27.63 -3.78 4.53
CA GLN A 247 28.22 -4.52 5.65
C GLN A 247 27.69 -4.04 7.02
N ASP A 248 27.30 -2.77 7.14
CA ASP A 248 26.66 -2.19 8.32
C ASP A 248 25.18 -2.62 8.47
N ARG A 249 24.67 -3.47 7.56
CA ARG A 249 23.29 -3.96 7.47
C ARG A 249 22.25 -2.85 7.24
N ALA A 250 22.67 -1.64 6.85
CA ALA A 250 21.75 -0.59 6.43
C ALA A 250 21.25 -0.88 5.02
N GLY A 251 19.94 -0.95 4.87
CA GLY A 251 19.30 -1.15 3.56
C GLY A 251 19.28 0.13 2.74
N TYR A 252 19.45 0.01 1.44
CA TYR A 252 19.38 1.13 0.51
C TYR A 252 18.74 0.70 -0.81
N LEU A 253 18.20 1.67 -1.53
CA LEU A 253 17.65 1.46 -2.87
C LEU A 253 18.81 1.39 -3.87
N VAL A 254 18.88 0.29 -4.63
CA VAL A 254 19.86 0.08 -5.69
C VAL A 254 19.31 0.60 -7.01
N GLU A 255 18.11 0.15 -7.36
CA GLU A 255 17.49 0.47 -8.64
C GLU A 255 15.96 0.51 -8.50
N TYR A 256 15.34 1.42 -9.26
CA TYR A 256 13.89 1.53 -9.38
C TYR A 256 13.54 1.85 -10.83
N ASP A 257 12.79 0.98 -11.46
CA ASP A 257 12.36 1.15 -12.86
C ASP A 257 11.07 0.36 -13.12
N ASP A 258 10.59 0.41 -14.36
CA ASP A 258 9.57 -0.52 -14.87
C ASP A 258 9.97 -1.97 -14.59
N THR A 259 9.01 -2.75 -14.13
CA THR A 259 9.25 -4.15 -13.71
C THR A 259 9.89 -4.97 -14.82
N ARG A 260 9.46 -4.77 -16.06
CA ARG A 260 10.04 -5.49 -17.19
C ARG A 260 11.54 -5.17 -17.36
N HIS A 261 11.93 -3.90 -17.20
CA HIS A 261 13.35 -3.52 -17.26
C HIS A 261 14.15 -4.17 -16.14
N ILE A 262 13.67 -4.12 -14.91
CA ILE A 262 14.36 -4.73 -13.75
C ILE A 262 14.63 -6.23 -13.97
N PHE A 263 13.69 -6.96 -14.58
CA PHE A 263 13.82 -8.40 -14.76
C PHE A 263 14.47 -8.85 -16.08
N THR A 264 14.58 -7.97 -17.09
CA THR A 264 15.13 -8.35 -18.40
C THR A 264 16.40 -7.61 -18.80
N ASN A 265 16.58 -6.38 -18.34
CA ASN A 265 17.72 -5.53 -18.70
C ASN A 265 18.00 -4.49 -17.59
N PRO A 266 18.32 -4.93 -16.38
CA PRO A 266 18.64 -4.01 -15.28
C PRO A 266 19.89 -3.20 -15.58
N LYS A 267 19.95 -1.98 -15.05
CA LYS A 267 21.07 -1.05 -15.25
C LYS A 267 22.22 -1.31 -14.29
N ASP A 268 21.91 -1.83 -13.12
CA ASP A 268 22.89 -2.10 -12.05
C ASP A 268 23.24 -3.59 -12.03
N PRO A 269 24.53 -3.96 -12.09
CA PRO A 269 24.96 -5.36 -12.03
C PRO A 269 24.47 -6.10 -10.78
N ARG A 270 24.32 -5.42 -9.65
CA ARG A 270 23.79 -6.01 -8.41
C ARG A 270 22.32 -6.42 -8.55
N THR A 271 21.56 -5.67 -9.35
CA THR A 271 20.17 -6.01 -9.69
C THR A 271 20.17 -7.26 -10.58
N GLU A 272 21.05 -7.32 -11.60
CA GLU A 272 21.19 -8.48 -12.49
C GLU A 272 21.54 -9.74 -11.70
N ASP A 273 22.53 -9.68 -10.83
CA ASP A 273 22.91 -10.80 -9.98
C ASP A 273 21.76 -11.27 -9.10
N TYR A 274 21.00 -10.31 -8.52
CA TYR A 274 19.86 -10.65 -7.67
C TYR A 274 18.73 -11.34 -8.44
N VAL A 275 18.28 -10.79 -9.57
CA VAL A 275 17.14 -11.32 -10.33
C VAL A 275 17.48 -12.64 -11.06
N THR A 276 18.76 -12.89 -11.35
CA THR A 276 19.24 -14.14 -11.97
C THR A 276 19.63 -15.21 -10.95
N GLY A 277 19.58 -14.90 -9.64
CA GLY A 277 19.96 -15.83 -8.58
C GLY A 277 21.45 -16.08 -8.44
N ARG A 278 22.31 -15.18 -8.96
CA ARG A 278 23.78 -15.29 -8.92
C ARG A 278 24.41 -14.66 -7.66
N PHE A 279 23.59 -14.15 -6.76
CA PHE A 279 24.08 -13.59 -5.50
C PHE A 279 24.36 -14.73 -4.49
N GLY A 280 25.56 -14.78 -3.96
CA GLY A 280 26.03 -15.76 -2.98
C GLY A 280 27.07 -15.11 -2.08
#